data_7f7c6bfcfd11017a57af31b4b3661291
#
_entry.id   7f7c6bfcfd11017a57af31b4b3661291
#
_cell.length_a   1.000
_cell.length_b   1.000
_cell.length_c   1.000
_cell.angle_alpha   90.00
_cell.angle_beta   90.00
_cell.angle_gamma   90.00
#
_symmetry.space_group_name_H-M   'P 1'
#
loop_
_entity.id
_entity.type
_entity.pdbx_description
1 polymer ?
#
loop_
_entity_poly.entity_id
_entity_poly.type
_entity_poly.pdbx_seq_one_letter_code
_entity_poly.pdbx_strand_id
1 'polypeptide(L)'
;MSVDQVVEAYQIAKSALAPNDTYLRALIHVHVGLAIFFGSMLVFRKPFGSALPIGLVWAVTALGEGADLYAHWPVQHAWVWRDLAGDVFHTLLWPTLLFLVACMRSYLRERAERAREAKNQDSEAETGRLADDTAGAAPIRETISSDNSELPNLER
;
A
#
# COMPACT_ATOMS: atom_id res chain seq x y z
N MET A 1 13.96 9.59 37.88
CA MET A 1 12.57 9.13 37.86
C MET A 1 12.63 7.60 37.86
N SER A 2 12.00 6.93 38.83
CA SER A 2 11.96 5.46 38.85
C SER A 2 10.90 4.96 37.88
N VAL A 3 11.00 3.68 37.45
CA VAL A 3 10.00 3.07 36.56
C VAL A 3 8.61 3.13 37.19
N ASP A 4 8.52 2.89 38.51
CA ASP A 4 7.27 2.93 39.25
C ASP A 4 6.58 4.32 39.18
N GLN A 5 7.35 5.41 39.29
CA GLN A 5 6.82 6.77 39.16
C GLN A 5 6.27 7.04 37.76
N VAL A 6 6.90 6.51 36.71
CA VAL A 6 6.43 6.66 35.33
C VAL A 6 5.14 5.88 35.13
N VAL A 7 5.09 4.63 35.60
CA VAL A 7 3.89 3.80 35.50
C VAL A 7 2.72 4.40 36.28
N GLU A 8 2.97 4.89 37.51
CA GLU A 8 1.94 5.55 38.30
C GLU A 8 1.37 6.80 37.63
N ALA A 9 2.24 7.68 37.10
CA ALA A 9 1.81 8.86 36.35
C ALA A 9 0.99 8.49 35.11
N TYR A 10 1.39 7.43 34.39
CA TYR A 10 0.64 6.90 33.25
C TYR A 10 -0.74 6.38 33.68
N GLN A 11 -0.85 5.62 34.77
CA GLN A 11 -2.12 5.11 35.28
C GLN A 11 -3.09 6.23 35.70
N ILE A 12 -2.56 7.27 36.35
CA ILE A 12 -3.35 8.45 36.72
C ILE A 12 -3.90 9.16 35.46
N ALA A 13 -3.05 9.39 34.45
CA ALA A 13 -3.46 9.99 33.19
C ALA A 13 -4.50 9.14 32.44
N LYS A 14 -4.28 7.82 32.40
CA LYS A 14 -5.20 6.87 31.77
C LYS A 14 -6.56 6.86 32.45
N SER A 15 -6.60 6.82 33.79
CA SER A 15 -7.87 6.82 34.53
C SER A 15 -8.67 8.11 34.40
N ALA A 16 -7.99 9.25 34.18
CA ALA A 16 -8.62 10.53 33.93
C ALA A 16 -9.23 10.64 32.52
N LEU A 17 -8.64 9.93 31.53
CA LEU A 17 -9.06 9.97 30.13
C LEU A 17 -10.04 8.86 29.76
N ALA A 18 -10.02 7.72 30.45
CA ALA A 18 -10.84 6.57 30.13
C ALA A 18 -11.84 6.30 31.26
N PRO A 19 -13.11 6.72 31.13
CA PRO A 19 -14.15 6.35 32.06
C PRO A 19 -14.40 4.83 32.08
N ASN A 20 -15.03 4.33 33.14
CA ASN A 20 -15.28 2.90 33.38
C ASN A 20 -16.25 2.24 32.37
N ASP A 21 -16.63 2.95 31.30
CA ASP A 21 -17.49 2.44 30.22
C ASP A 21 -16.65 1.70 29.18
N THR A 22 -16.92 0.41 29.03
CA THR A 22 -16.21 -0.47 28.08
C THR A 22 -16.30 0.00 26.63
N TYR A 23 -17.44 0.55 26.21
CA TYR A 23 -17.61 1.03 24.83
C TYR A 23 -16.81 2.30 24.57
N LEU A 24 -16.83 3.23 25.51
CA LEU A 24 -16.08 4.48 25.40
C LEU A 24 -14.57 4.22 25.44
N ARG A 25 -14.14 3.26 26.25
CA ARG A 25 -12.74 2.82 26.30
C ARG A 25 -12.30 2.23 24.95
N ALA A 26 -13.09 1.33 24.35
CA ALA A 26 -12.81 0.78 23.02
C ALA A 26 -12.75 1.87 21.94
N LEU A 27 -13.66 2.85 21.99
CA LEU A 27 -13.67 3.98 21.06
C LEU A 27 -12.40 4.84 21.18
N ILE A 28 -11.95 5.11 22.40
CA ILE A 28 -10.70 5.84 22.66
C ILE A 28 -9.50 5.09 22.08
N HIS A 29 -9.39 3.77 22.27
CA HIS A 29 -8.30 2.96 21.74
C HIS A 29 -8.26 3.01 20.20
N VAL A 30 -9.40 2.91 19.53
CA VAL A 30 -9.49 3.07 18.07
C VAL A 30 -8.95 4.44 17.62
N HIS A 31 -9.40 5.52 18.28
CA HIS A 31 -8.99 6.88 17.90
C HIS A 31 -7.50 7.14 18.19
N VAL A 32 -6.99 6.65 19.30
CA VAL A 32 -5.57 6.76 19.66
C VAL A 32 -4.71 6.02 18.62
N GLY A 33 -5.09 4.79 18.26
CA GLY A 33 -4.39 4.02 17.24
C GLY A 33 -4.35 4.74 15.88
N LEU A 34 -5.48 5.29 15.45
CA LEU A 34 -5.57 6.09 14.21
C LEU A 34 -4.78 7.39 14.30
N ALA A 35 -4.85 8.10 15.44
CA ALA A 35 -4.11 9.34 15.64
C ALA A 35 -2.59 9.11 15.58
N ILE A 36 -2.08 8.05 16.20
CA ILE A 36 -0.67 7.68 16.11
C ILE A 36 -0.30 7.33 14.67
N PHE A 37 -1.13 6.54 13.98
CA PHE A 37 -0.89 6.13 12.60
C PHE A 37 -0.80 7.35 11.67
N PHE A 38 -1.83 8.19 11.62
CA PHE A 38 -1.86 9.37 10.77
C PHE A 38 -0.86 10.44 11.21
N GLY A 39 -0.73 10.67 12.52
CA GLY A 39 0.23 11.60 13.09
C GLY A 39 1.67 11.24 12.72
N SER A 40 2.03 9.96 12.81
CA SER A 40 3.34 9.47 12.39
C SER A 40 3.59 9.64 10.88
N MET A 41 2.58 9.39 10.05
CA MET A 41 2.68 9.65 8.61
C MET A 41 2.96 11.12 8.31
N LEU A 42 2.26 12.02 8.98
CA LEU A 42 2.42 13.45 8.80
C LEU A 42 3.81 13.94 9.27
N VAL A 43 4.23 13.52 10.46
CA VAL A 43 5.51 13.92 11.07
C VAL A 43 6.70 13.38 10.26
N PHE A 44 6.67 12.12 9.90
CA PHE A 44 7.77 11.47 9.15
C PHE A 44 7.62 11.57 7.64
N ARG A 45 6.55 12.20 7.15
CA ARG A 45 6.23 12.35 5.71
C ARG A 45 6.31 11.04 4.95
N LYS A 46 5.81 9.96 5.55
CA LYS A 46 5.84 8.62 4.95
C LYS A 46 4.52 8.29 4.26
N PRO A 47 4.55 7.56 3.12
CA PRO A 47 3.34 7.13 2.44
C PRO A 47 2.58 6.07 3.24
N PHE A 48 1.30 5.87 2.91
CA PHE A 48 0.37 4.95 3.58
C PHE A 48 0.88 3.49 3.69
N GLY A 49 1.66 3.04 2.71
CA GLY A 49 2.24 1.68 2.68
C GLY A 49 3.58 1.54 3.39
N SER A 50 4.05 2.58 4.12
CA SER A 50 5.30 2.50 4.87
C SER A 50 5.12 1.70 6.16
N ALA A 51 6.08 0.84 6.47
CA ALA A 51 6.08 0.04 7.70
C ALA A 51 6.30 0.88 8.98
N LEU A 52 6.84 2.11 8.86
CA LEU A 52 7.15 2.94 10.02
C LEU A 52 5.90 3.38 10.80
N PRO A 53 4.83 3.94 10.17
CA PRO A 53 3.62 4.33 10.90
C PRO A 53 2.98 3.17 11.64
N ILE A 54 2.83 2.03 11.00
CA ILE A 54 2.23 0.85 11.64
C ILE A 54 3.13 0.30 12.75
N GLY A 55 4.45 0.28 12.54
CA GLY A 55 5.42 -0.11 13.55
C GLY A 55 5.36 0.76 14.81
N LEU A 56 5.14 2.07 14.67
CA LEU A 56 4.95 2.99 15.80
C LEU A 56 3.65 2.69 16.56
N VAL A 57 2.55 2.42 15.87
CA VAL A 57 1.30 2.02 16.54
C VAL A 57 1.53 0.75 17.37
N TRP A 58 2.19 -0.26 16.81
CA TRP A 58 2.53 -1.49 17.53
C TRP A 58 3.42 -1.23 18.75
N ALA A 59 4.46 -0.40 18.59
CA ALA A 59 5.37 -0.07 19.68
C ALA A 59 4.67 0.65 20.83
N VAL A 60 3.86 1.69 20.54
CA VAL A 60 3.12 2.44 21.55
C VAL A 60 2.09 1.56 22.25
N THR A 61 1.36 0.72 21.48
CA THR A 61 0.41 -0.25 22.07
C THR A 61 1.13 -1.22 22.99
N ALA A 62 2.23 -1.82 22.56
CA ALA A 62 2.99 -2.76 23.38
C ALA A 62 3.55 -2.11 24.66
N LEU A 63 3.99 -0.86 24.60
CA LEU A 63 4.46 -0.12 25.78
C LEU A 63 3.31 0.20 26.74
N GLY A 64 2.15 0.62 26.24
CA GLY A 64 0.97 0.90 27.05
C GLY A 64 0.46 -0.34 27.78
N GLU A 65 0.26 -1.43 27.04
CA GLU A 65 -0.21 -2.69 27.59
C GLU A 65 0.84 -3.36 28.49
N GLY A 66 2.12 -3.19 28.17
CA GLY A 66 3.22 -3.62 29.04
C GLY A 66 3.22 -2.88 30.38
N ALA A 67 2.94 -1.58 30.39
CA ALA A 67 2.80 -0.80 31.63
C ALA A 67 1.58 -1.24 32.45
N ASP A 68 0.45 -1.54 31.80
CA ASP A 68 -0.74 -2.08 32.47
C ASP A 68 -0.48 -3.43 33.10
N LEU A 69 0.19 -4.30 32.36
CA LEU A 69 0.56 -5.64 32.86
C LEU A 69 1.53 -5.54 34.05
N TYR A 70 2.49 -4.62 33.98
CA TYR A 70 3.44 -4.36 35.07
C TYR A 70 2.72 -3.88 36.33
N ALA A 71 1.76 -2.96 36.19
CA ALA A 71 0.98 -2.43 37.31
C ALA A 71 0.11 -3.49 37.98
N HIS A 72 -0.30 -4.54 37.28
CA HIS A 72 -1.13 -5.64 37.80
C HIS A 72 -0.34 -6.91 38.11
N TRP A 73 0.98 -6.83 38.17
CA TRP A 73 1.82 -7.99 38.45
C TRP A 73 1.87 -8.34 39.95
N PRO A 74 1.76 -9.65 40.34
CA PRO A 74 1.53 -10.83 39.50
C PRO A 74 0.07 -10.94 39.05
N VAL A 75 -0.13 -11.23 37.71
CA VAL A 75 -1.48 -11.31 37.10
C VAL A 75 -2.21 -12.55 37.63
N GLN A 76 -3.17 -12.34 38.52
CA GLN A 76 -3.93 -13.44 39.17
C GLN A 76 -5.34 -13.63 38.55
N HIS A 77 -5.80 -12.69 37.73
CA HIS A 77 -7.18 -12.69 37.25
C HIS A 77 -7.27 -12.81 35.73
N ALA A 78 -8.10 -13.73 35.25
CA ALA A 78 -8.32 -13.96 33.82
C ALA A 78 -8.93 -12.73 33.08
N TRP A 79 -9.63 -11.84 33.79
CA TRP A 79 -10.21 -10.65 33.18
C TRP A 79 -9.14 -9.66 32.68
N VAL A 80 -7.96 -9.60 33.32
CA VAL A 80 -6.84 -8.73 32.89
C VAL A 80 -6.38 -9.12 31.48
N TRP A 81 -6.28 -10.40 31.19
CA TRP A 81 -5.88 -10.88 29.85
C TRP A 81 -6.94 -10.57 28.79
N ARG A 82 -8.21 -10.65 29.16
CA ARG A 82 -9.31 -10.33 28.23
C ARG A 82 -9.36 -8.85 27.91
N ASP A 83 -9.17 -7.99 28.89
CA ASP A 83 -9.14 -6.54 28.72
C ASP A 83 -7.92 -6.13 27.89
N LEU A 84 -6.74 -6.66 28.19
CA LEU A 84 -5.51 -6.49 27.42
C LEU A 84 -5.73 -6.86 25.93
N ALA A 85 -6.27 -8.04 25.67
CA ALA A 85 -6.53 -8.49 24.30
C ALA A 85 -7.53 -7.57 23.58
N GLY A 86 -8.55 -7.08 24.27
CA GLY A 86 -9.53 -6.14 23.74
C GLY A 86 -8.89 -4.80 23.38
N ASP A 87 -8.10 -4.24 24.26
CA ASP A 87 -7.43 -2.94 24.06
C ASP A 87 -6.43 -3.01 22.90
N VAL A 88 -5.61 -4.06 22.84
CA VAL A 88 -4.70 -4.33 21.72
C VAL A 88 -5.47 -4.45 20.40
N PHE A 89 -6.55 -5.24 20.40
CA PHE A 89 -7.36 -5.46 19.21
C PHE A 89 -7.96 -4.14 18.68
N HIS A 90 -8.60 -3.35 19.56
CA HIS A 90 -9.23 -2.09 19.16
C HIS A 90 -8.21 -1.06 18.66
N THR A 91 -7.02 -1.00 19.28
CA THR A 91 -5.98 -0.06 18.88
C THR A 91 -5.34 -0.41 17.53
N LEU A 92 -5.12 -1.69 17.26
CA LEU A 92 -4.36 -2.17 16.10
C LEU A 92 -5.22 -2.46 14.88
N LEU A 93 -6.50 -2.81 15.05
CA LEU A 93 -7.36 -3.29 13.97
C LEU A 93 -7.39 -2.33 12.78
N TRP A 94 -7.80 -1.08 13.01
CA TRP A 94 -7.98 -0.11 11.94
C TRP A 94 -6.67 0.34 11.29
N PRO A 95 -5.61 0.71 12.05
CA PRO A 95 -4.31 1.02 11.45
C PRO A 95 -3.74 -0.13 10.61
N THR A 96 -3.87 -1.37 11.10
CA THR A 96 -3.40 -2.56 10.37
C THR A 96 -4.20 -2.78 9.08
N LEU A 97 -5.53 -2.65 9.16
CA LEU A 97 -6.40 -2.79 7.98
C LEU A 97 -6.06 -1.73 6.90
N LEU A 98 -5.90 -0.48 7.31
CA LEU A 98 -5.51 0.61 6.41
C LEU A 98 -4.15 0.36 5.77
N PHE A 99 -3.17 -0.09 6.54
CA PHE A 99 -1.86 -0.47 6.04
C PHE A 99 -1.93 -1.61 5.02
N LEU A 100 -2.68 -2.68 5.31
CA LEU A 100 -2.86 -3.81 4.39
C LEU A 100 -3.53 -3.39 3.07
N VAL A 101 -4.58 -2.54 3.15
CA VAL A 101 -5.24 -1.99 1.95
C VAL A 101 -4.26 -1.16 1.12
N ALA A 102 -3.43 -0.34 1.77
CA ALA A 102 -2.42 0.45 1.07
C ALA A 102 -1.37 -0.43 0.38
N CYS A 103 -0.87 -1.46 1.06
CA CYS A 103 0.08 -2.42 0.49
C CYS A 103 -0.55 -3.19 -0.68
N MET A 104 -1.80 -3.64 -0.55
CA MET A 104 -2.50 -4.32 -1.63
C MET A 104 -2.66 -3.43 -2.87
N ARG A 105 -3.05 -2.16 -2.67
CA ARG A 105 -3.16 -1.19 -3.78
C ARG A 105 -1.82 -0.95 -4.47
N SER A 106 -0.74 -0.82 -3.73
CA SER A 106 0.61 -0.66 -4.30
C SER A 106 1.00 -1.89 -5.11
N TYR A 107 0.80 -3.07 -4.56
CA TYR A 107 1.08 -4.33 -5.26
C TYR A 107 0.28 -4.49 -6.56
N LEU A 108 -1.02 -4.17 -6.53
CA LEU A 108 -1.87 -4.25 -7.72
C LEU A 108 -1.46 -3.24 -8.80
N ARG A 109 -1.02 -2.04 -8.41
CA ARG A 109 -0.50 -1.02 -9.34
C ARG A 109 0.77 -1.52 -10.02
N GLU A 110 1.75 -1.98 -9.26
CA GLU A 110 2.99 -2.50 -9.81
C GLU A 110 2.74 -3.68 -10.78
N ARG A 111 1.82 -4.57 -10.42
CA ARG A 111 1.43 -5.68 -11.28
C ARG A 111 0.79 -5.20 -12.59
N ALA A 112 -0.08 -4.19 -12.52
CA ALA A 112 -0.72 -3.61 -13.70
C ALA A 112 0.29 -2.87 -14.60
N GLU A 113 1.26 -2.18 -14.03
CA GLU A 113 2.34 -1.50 -14.76
C GLU A 113 3.21 -2.52 -15.49
N ARG A 114 3.67 -3.57 -14.82
CA ARG A 114 4.44 -4.67 -15.46
C ARG A 114 3.67 -5.34 -16.60
N ALA A 115 2.35 -5.55 -16.45
CA ALA A 115 1.53 -6.13 -17.49
C ALA A 115 1.38 -5.19 -18.71
N ARG A 116 1.34 -3.87 -18.49
CA ARG A 116 1.32 -2.86 -19.58
C ARG A 116 2.66 -2.80 -20.31
N GLU A 117 3.77 -2.83 -19.56
CA GLU A 117 5.12 -2.83 -20.13
C GLU A 117 5.35 -4.07 -21.01
N ALA A 118 4.97 -5.26 -20.54
CA ALA A 118 5.04 -6.48 -21.31
C ALA A 118 4.24 -6.40 -22.60
N LYS A 119 2.99 -5.89 -22.53
CA LYS A 119 2.15 -5.72 -23.73
C LYS A 119 2.74 -4.72 -24.74
N ASN A 120 3.34 -3.63 -24.25
CA ASN A 120 3.97 -2.66 -25.14
C ASN A 120 5.20 -3.24 -25.85
N GLN A 121 6.03 -4.03 -25.14
CA GLN A 121 7.16 -4.72 -25.72
C GLN A 121 6.75 -5.72 -26.82
N ASP A 122 5.68 -6.49 -26.59
CA ASP A 122 5.14 -7.41 -27.60
C ASP A 122 4.65 -6.65 -28.84
N SER A 123 3.97 -5.52 -28.64
CA SER A 123 3.47 -4.68 -29.74
C SER A 123 4.61 -4.05 -30.55
N GLU A 124 5.66 -3.58 -29.88
CA GLU A 124 6.85 -3.01 -30.56
C GLU A 124 7.61 -4.11 -31.34
N ALA A 125 7.74 -5.30 -30.78
CA ALA A 125 8.36 -6.44 -31.46
C ALA A 125 7.59 -6.88 -32.69
N GLU A 126 6.25 -6.87 -32.63
CA GLU A 126 5.39 -7.19 -33.76
C GLU A 126 5.48 -6.13 -34.87
N THR A 127 5.47 -4.85 -34.48
CA THR A 127 5.65 -3.72 -35.44
C THR A 127 7.02 -3.76 -36.10
N GLY A 128 8.07 -4.09 -35.37
CA GLY A 128 9.43 -4.27 -35.92
C GLY A 128 9.53 -5.42 -36.91
N ARG A 129 8.87 -6.55 -36.66
CA ARG A 129 8.81 -7.68 -37.59
C ARG A 129 8.09 -7.33 -38.90
N LEU A 130 6.94 -6.64 -38.79
CA LEU A 130 6.17 -6.20 -39.97
C LEU A 130 6.96 -5.21 -40.81
N ALA A 131 7.74 -4.31 -40.19
CA ALA A 131 8.60 -3.38 -40.89
C ALA A 131 9.75 -4.06 -41.64
N ASP A 132 10.35 -5.11 -41.03
CA ASP A 132 11.43 -5.88 -41.64
C ASP A 132 10.92 -6.73 -42.81
N ASP A 133 9.76 -7.35 -42.68
CA ASP A 133 9.10 -8.12 -43.75
C ASP A 133 8.74 -7.23 -44.97
N THR A 134 8.33 -5.98 -44.73
CA THR A 134 8.05 -5.02 -45.83
C THR A 134 9.32 -4.48 -46.46
N ALA A 135 10.41 -4.32 -45.74
CA ALA A 135 11.70 -3.92 -46.26
C ALA A 135 12.40 -5.04 -47.09
N GLY A 136 12.13 -6.30 -46.74
CA GLY A 136 12.64 -7.45 -47.47
C GLY A 136 11.91 -7.80 -48.77
N ALA A 137 10.70 -7.27 -48.99
CA ALA A 137 9.98 -7.38 -50.23
C ALA A 137 10.65 -6.46 -51.29
N ALA A 138 11.51 -7.02 -52.10
CA ALA A 138 12.16 -6.33 -53.20
C ALA A 138 11.09 -5.60 -54.05
N PRO A 139 11.31 -4.34 -54.50
CA PRO A 139 10.37 -3.65 -55.33
C PRO A 139 10.17 -4.45 -56.59
N ILE A 140 8.92 -4.85 -56.85
CA ILE A 140 8.53 -5.41 -58.15
C ILE A 140 8.90 -4.37 -59.20
N ARG A 141 10.02 -4.60 -59.86
CA ARG A 141 10.48 -3.79 -61.00
C ARG A 141 9.46 -4.04 -62.09
N GLU A 142 8.44 -3.19 -62.17
CA GLU A 142 7.59 -3.08 -63.36
C GLU A 142 8.50 -2.73 -64.52
N THR A 143 8.89 -3.75 -65.28
CA THR A 143 9.40 -3.62 -66.64
C THR A 143 8.25 -3.14 -67.49
N ILE A 144 8.05 -1.79 -67.52
CA ILE A 144 7.28 -1.14 -68.57
C ILE A 144 8.07 -1.36 -69.84
N SER A 145 7.73 -2.43 -70.53
CA SER A 145 8.13 -2.63 -71.94
C SER A 145 7.48 -1.52 -72.76
N SER A 146 8.28 -0.51 -73.06
CA SER A 146 7.93 0.52 -74.08
C SER A 146 7.99 -0.12 -75.46
N ASP A 147 6.97 -0.88 -75.81
CA ASP A 147 6.71 -1.24 -77.20
C ASP A 147 5.87 -0.16 -77.84
N ASN A 148 6.60 0.90 -78.24
CA ASN A 148 6.08 2.01 -79.02
C ASN A 148 6.46 1.82 -80.48
N SER A 149 5.81 0.86 -81.16
CA SER A 149 5.88 0.73 -82.59
C SER A 149 4.47 0.68 -83.20
N GLU A 150 4.29 1.65 -84.07
CA GLU A 150 3.26 1.72 -85.16
C GLU A 150 1.89 2.31 -84.82
N LEU A 151 1.85 3.59 -84.96
CA LEU A 151 0.63 4.29 -85.42
C LEU A 151 0.58 4.26 -86.90
N PRO A 152 -0.44 3.70 -87.61
CA PRO A 152 -0.67 3.90 -89.00
C PRO A 152 -1.31 5.26 -89.23
N ASN A 153 -0.68 6.00 -90.16
CA ASN A 153 -1.10 7.22 -90.74
C ASN A 153 -2.46 7.04 -91.45
N LEU A 154 -3.48 7.73 -90.99
CA LEU A 154 -4.74 7.88 -91.75
C LEU A 154 -4.99 9.37 -92.01
N GLU A 155 -4.48 9.79 -93.16
CA GLU A 155 -5.01 10.99 -93.90
C GLU A 155 -6.44 10.70 -94.41
N ARG A 156 -7.38 11.55 -93.97
CA ARG A 156 -8.35 12.29 -94.84
C ARG A 156 -9.35 13.01 -94.01
#